data_4ade65ceebf40387ca921643ed8d6502
#
_entry.id   4ade65ceebf40387ca921643ed8d6502
#
_cell.length_a   1.000
_cell.length_b   1.000
_cell.length_c   1.000
_cell.angle_alpha   90.00
_cell.angle_beta   90.00
_cell.angle_gamma   90.00
#
_symmetry.space_group_name_H-M   'P 1'
#
loop_
_entity.id
_entity.type
_entity.pdbx_description
1 polymer ?
#
loop_
_entity_poly.entity_id
_entity_poly.type
_entity_poly.pdbx_seq_one_letter_code
_entity_poly.pdbx_strand_id
1 'polypeptide(L)'
;MTLDLDTRAALRGISDIRRLVNAILAASPTDETDWLEWKSGLNLGTREGCFAVARTVLGMANRMPEDAARACEGVGYVVVGAEPGNLNGVESVDSAITDQIMEQYLGGADGPRWAPVDIVVEGDKHVFVVTVEPPRAADKIFTLRREFGPDTNGRVFVRKRGRTVPANAADMDALQRRLTSVVSASSADLRVGFVETDPMTWFDAQAVHKALEKWADDRVQEYMDRAKLVERSRHPSTRSSSGLGPAIFGEVVALAALQQADAFSAVIGERDTRTFDQYAAQLNEWRTSLLRAAFLQFIDQYTTAGHGRVALRLENRGGRFLSDVEVRVSLNLESATFREDMVDAPELPLPPRALGERKPPPSLLGSHLALAGLGQLAVPDLSRIHRRTWVEDEPPGVRFAAGNLRQLSNDTSAEVYLLVGARPSNGVIQGEWTATVRDMDGVVTGTVELPVSEEPVDSDPLLKAVTNPERDLDADS
;
A
#
# COMPACT_ATOMS: atom_id res chain seq x y z
N MET A 1 -14.39 13.42 -35.13
CA MET A 1 -14.29 12.20 -34.28
C MET A 1 -13.52 12.60 -33.03
N THR A 2 -13.93 12.19 -31.88
CA THR A 2 -13.16 12.38 -30.64
C THR A 2 -12.11 11.28 -30.57
N LEU A 3 -10.91 11.64 -30.12
CA LEU A 3 -9.82 10.70 -29.88
C LEU A 3 -10.35 9.51 -29.08
N ASP A 4 -10.15 8.27 -29.55
CA ASP A 4 -10.62 7.06 -28.87
C ASP A 4 -9.66 6.72 -27.71
N LEU A 5 -9.82 7.48 -26.64
CA LEU A 5 -8.96 7.38 -25.44
C LEU A 5 -9.74 7.83 -24.21
N ASP A 6 -9.60 7.11 -23.11
CA ASP A 6 -10.11 7.56 -21.82
C ASP A 6 -9.24 8.71 -21.27
N THR A 7 -9.81 9.91 -21.29
CA THR A 7 -9.14 11.14 -20.82
C THR A 7 -9.53 11.53 -19.39
N ARG A 8 -10.21 10.66 -18.64
CA ARG A 8 -10.60 10.95 -17.25
C ARG A 8 -9.41 10.90 -16.29
N ALA A 9 -8.43 10.03 -16.57
CA ALA A 9 -7.20 9.89 -15.77
C ALA A 9 -5.97 10.30 -16.59
N ALA A 10 -4.90 10.68 -15.90
CA ALA A 10 -3.61 10.95 -16.50
C ALA A 10 -2.96 9.66 -17.04
N LEU A 11 -2.32 9.75 -18.20
CA LEU A 11 -1.64 8.65 -18.86
C LEU A 11 -0.17 8.63 -18.40
N ARG A 12 0.18 7.80 -17.42
CA ARG A 12 1.50 7.83 -16.78
C ARG A 12 2.37 6.61 -17.07
N GLY A 13 1.79 5.47 -17.38
CA GLY A 13 2.51 4.23 -17.65
C GLY A 13 2.93 4.09 -19.12
N ILE A 14 3.96 3.29 -19.42
CA ILE A 14 4.39 3.00 -20.80
C ILE A 14 3.25 2.44 -21.63
N SER A 15 2.38 1.61 -21.05
CA SER A 15 1.18 1.08 -21.71
C SER A 15 0.18 2.17 -22.06
N ASP A 16 0.02 3.18 -21.20
CA ASP A 16 -0.87 4.31 -21.44
C ASP A 16 -0.34 5.19 -22.56
N ILE A 17 0.96 5.47 -22.53
CA ILE A 17 1.64 6.24 -23.58
C ILE A 17 1.55 5.52 -24.94
N ARG A 18 1.69 4.19 -24.97
CA ARG A 18 1.45 3.41 -26.20
C ARG A 18 0.02 3.53 -26.69
N ARG A 19 -0.98 3.50 -25.79
CA ARG A 19 -2.39 3.72 -26.16
C ARG A 19 -2.60 5.13 -26.73
N LEU A 20 -1.95 6.15 -26.12
CA LEU A 20 -1.98 7.52 -26.64
C LEU A 20 -1.43 7.59 -28.08
N VAL A 21 -0.27 7.00 -28.35
CA VAL A 21 0.32 6.97 -29.71
C VAL A 21 -0.62 6.28 -30.70
N ASN A 22 -1.18 5.14 -30.32
CA ASN A 22 -2.13 4.42 -31.18
C ASN A 22 -3.40 5.24 -31.46
N ALA A 23 -3.91 5.95 -30.45
CA ALA A 23 -5.05 6.83 -30.60
C ALA A 23 -4.74 8.01 -31.55
N ILE A 24 -3.52 8.56 -31.49
CA ILE A 24 -3.06 9.61 -32.42
C ILE A 24 -3.02 9.08 -33.85
N LEU A 25 -2.49 7.87 -34.08
CA LEU A 25 -2.43 7.27 -35.41
C LEU A 25 -3.83 7.06 -36.03
N ALA A 26 -4.86 6.83 -35.20
CA ALA A 26 -6.25 6.68 -35.61
C ALA A 26 -7.02 8.02 -35.63
N ALA A 27 -6.43 9.11 -35.17
CA ALA A 27 -7.08 10.42 -35.06
C ALA A 27 -7.24 11.14 -36.40
N SER A 28 -7.99 12.25 -36.36
CA SER A 28 -8.03 13.24 -37.44
C SER A 28 -7.03 14.36 -37.19
N PRO A 29 -6.44 14.96 -38.23
CA PRO A 29 -5.54 16.12 -38.05
C PRO A 29 -6.15 17.31 -37.26
N THR A 30 -7.46 17.36 -37.14
CA THR A 30 -8.19 18.42 -36.39
C THR A 30 -8.44 18.07 -34.92
N ASP A 31 -8.03 16.87 -34.46
CA ASP A 31 -8.28 16.41 -33.09
C ASP A 31 -7.22 16.86 -32.07
N GLU A 32 -6.24 17.68 -32.50
CA GLU A 32 -5.35 18.38 -31.56
C GLU A 32 -6.14 19.26 -30.58
N THR A 33 -5.75 19.15 -29.32
CA THR A 33 -6.45 19.79 -28.19
C THR A 33 -5.52 20.73 -27.43
N ASP A 34 -6.01 21.29 -26.34
CA ASP A 34 -5.20 22.09 -25.42
C ASP A 34 -4.27 21.24 -24.53
N TRP A 35 -4.53 19.94 -24.38
CA TRP A 35 -3.73 19.03 -23.59
C TRP A 35 -2.82 18.11 -24.43
N LEU A 36 -3.04 18.02 -25.75
CA LEU A 36 -2.30 17.14 -26.65
C LEU A 36 -1.79 17.90 -27.88
N GLU A 37 -0.52 17.70 -28.18
CA GLU A 37 0.16 18.16 -29.39
C GLU A 37 0.95 17.01 -29.99
N TRP A 38 0.92 16.84 -31.29
CA TRP A 38 1.80 15.93 -32.00
C TRP A 38 2.66 16.62 -33.05
N LYS A 39 3.80 16.05 -33.33
CA LYS A 39 4.75 16.50 -34.34
C LYS A 39 5.21 15.28 -35.14
N SER A 40 5.05 15.32 -36.44
CA SER A 40 5.37 14.20 -37.33
C SER A 40 6.85 13.83 -37.33
N GLY A 41 7.74 14.80 -37.23
CA GLY A 41 9.17 14.58 -37.14
C GLY A 41 9.90 15.85 -36.73
N LEU A 42 10.68 15.75 -35.67
CA LEU A 42 11.61 16.79 -35.23
C LEU A 42 12.95 16.11 -34.96
N ASN A 43 14.04 16.76 -35.35
CA ASN A 43 15.37 16.32 -34.93
C ASN A 43 15.66 16.88 -33.53
N LEU A 44 15.46 16.03 -32.51
CA LEU A 44 15.66 16.37 -31.10
C LEU A 44 17.14 16.54 -30.70
N GLY A 45 18.07 16.18 -31.56
CA GLY A 45 19.50 16.52 -31.43
C GLY A 45 19.82 17.96 -31.78
N THR A 46 18.83 18.72 -32.31
CA THR A 46 19.03 20.12 -32.71
C THR A 46 18.34 21.09 -31.77
N ARG A 47 18.88 22.31 -31.70
CA ARG A 47 18.24 23.42 -30.94
C ARG A 47 16.86 23.76 -31.45
N GLU A 48 16.63 23.65 -32.76
CA GLU A 48 15.34 23.95 -33.39
C GLU A 48 14.27 22.95 -32.98
N GLY A 49 14.59 21.64 -33.04
CA GLY A 49 13.66 20.60 -32.61
C GLY A 49 13.33 20.68 -31.12
N CYS A 50 14.34 20.86 -30.26
CA CYS A 50 14.13 21.04 -28.82
C CYS A 50 13.34 22.32 -28.50
N PHE A 51 13.60 23.44 -29.21
CA PHE A 51 12.83 24.68 -29.03
C PHE A 51 11.36 24.50 -29.39
N ALA A 52 11.04 23.79 -30.47
CA ALA A 52 9.67 23.52 -30.88
C ALA A 52 8.89 22.77 -29.77
N VAL A 53 9.53 21.79 -29.12
CA VAL A 53 8.96 21.06 -27.98
C VAL A 53 8.86 21.97 -26.75
N ALA A 54 9.95 22.67 -26.39
CA ALA A 54 10.00 23.55 -25.22
C ALA A 54 8.94 24.65 -25.27
N ARG A 55 8.71 25.26 -26.45
CA ARG A 55 7.64 26.22 -26.66
C ARG A 55 6.27 25.63 -26.35
N THR A 56 6.01 24.39 -26.73
CA THR A 56 4.74 23.72 -26.45
C THR A 56 4.62 23.40 -24.95
N VAL A 57 5.69 22.95 -24.30
CA VAL A 57 5.75 22.74 -22.86
C VAL A 57 5.41 24.02 -22.10
N LEU A 58 6.00 25.18 -22.47
CA LEU A 58 5.66 26.49 -21.88
C LEU A 58 4.18 26.83 -22.07
N GLY A 59 3.64 26.57 -23.25
CA GLY A 59 2.23 26.83 -23.54
C GLY A 59 1.30 25.95 -22.69
N MET A 60 1.64 24.70 -22.49
CA MET A 60 0.87 23.75 -21.65
C MET A 60 0.96 24.08 -20.16
N ALA A 61 2.13 24.49 -19.68
CA ALA A 61 2.36 24.89 -18.30
C ALA A 61 1.68 26.24 -17.95
N ASN A 62 1.42 27.07 -18.93
CA ASN A 62 0.71 28.34 -18.78
C ASN A 62 -0.81 28.22 -19.00
N ARG A 63 -1.39 27.03 -19.06
CA ARG A 63 -2.85 26.87 -19.06
C ARG A 63 -3.44 27.31 -17.72
N MET A 64 -4.70 27.63 -17.72
CA MET A 64 -5.44 27.82 -16.47
C MET A 64 -5.73 26.45 -15.84
N PRO A 65 -5.60 26.28 -14.52
CA PRO A 65 -5.82 24.99 -13.85
C PRO A 65 -7.19 24.40 -14.14
N GLU A 66 -8.23 25.23 -14.16
CA GLU A 66 -9.60 24.80 -14.38
C GLU A 66 -9.83 24.29 -15.81
N ASP A 67 -9.16 24.88 -16.79
CA ASP A 67 -9.23 24.45 -18.18
C ASP A 67 -8.41 23.17 -18.40
N ALA A 68 -7.22 23.10 -17.82
CA ALA A 68 -6.35 21.95 -17.91
C ALA A 68 -7.02 20.70 -17.32
N ALA A 69 -7.68 20.82 -16.18
CA ALA A 69 -8.33 19.74 -15.45
C ALA A 69 -9.47 19.02 -16.21
N ARG A 70 -9.92 19.58 -17.34
CA ARG A 70 -11.01 18.98 -18.14
C ARG A 70 -10.62 17.66 -18.82
N ALA A 71 -9.31 17.39 -18.97
CA ALA A 71 -8.82 16.16 -19.57
C ALA A 71 -7.51 15.72 -18.90
N CYS A 72 -7.29 14.41 -18.81
CA CYS A 72 -6.05 13.79 -18.34
C CYS A 72 -5.57 14.38 -17.00
N GLU A 73 -6.48 14.70 -16.08
CA GLU A 73 -6.15 15.33 -14.79
C GLU A 73 -5.27 16.58 -14.91
N GLY A 74 -5.37 17.28 -16.04
CA GLY A 74 -4.58 18.48 -16.34
C GLY A 74 -3.21 18.22 -16.95
N VAL A 75 -2.76 16.98 -17.04
CA VAL A 75 -1.49 16.62 -17.70
C VAL A 75 -1.54 16.97 -19.19
N GLY A 76 -0.46 17.52 -19.70
CA GLY A 76 -0.27 17.78 -21.13
C GLY A 76 0.70 16.79 -21.76
N TYR A 77 0.51 16.50 -23.05
CA TYR A 77 1.37 15.58 -23.79
C TYR A 77 1.84 16.20 -25.10
N VAL A 78 3.16 16.13 -25.32
CA VAL A 78 3.78 16.47 -26.61
C VAL A 78 4.36 15.20 -27.18
N VAL A 79 3.83 14.72 -28.30
CA VAL A 79 4.23 13.48 -28.96
C VAL A 79 5.01 13.81 -30.23
N VAL A 80 6.25 13.31 -30.34
CA VAL A 80 7.11 13.52 -31.50
C VAL A 80 7.40 12.19 -32.19
N GLY A 81 7.20 12.14 -33.50
CA GLY A 81 7.41 10.94 -34.31
C GLY A 81 6.12 10.21 -34.69
N ALA A 82 4.95 10.71 -34.25
CA ALA A 82 3.65 10.16 -34.63
C ALA A 82 2.68 11.29 -35.00
N GLU A 83 1.85 11.06 -35.99
CA GLU A 83 0.76 11.95 -36.45
C GLU A 83 -0.40 11.08 -37.00
N PRO A 84 -1.58 11.63 -37.21
CA PRO A 84 -2.70 10.90 -37.76
C PRO A 84 -2.35 10.16 -39.07
N GLY A 85 -2.53 8.85 -39.05
CA GLY A 85 -2.27 7.96 -40.18
C GLY A 85 -0.80 7.68 -40.47
N ASN A 86 0.16 8.24 -39.69
CA ASN A 86 1.57 8.09 -40.02
C ASN A 86 2.47 7.99 -38.78
N LEU A 87 3.22 6.90 -38.66
CA LEU A 87 4.24 6.67 -37.64
C LEU A 87 5.63 6.90 -38.29
N ASN A 88 6.12 8.12 -38.20
CA ASN A 88 7.46 8.48 -38.76
C ASN A 88 8.60 7.96 -37.88
N GLY A 89 8.42 8.01 -36.58
CA GLY A 89 9.47 7.81 -35.60
C GLY A 89 10.42 9.03 -35.48
N VAL A 90 11.28 8.98 -34.52
CA VAL A 90 12.40 9.92 -34.32
C VAL A 90 13.70 9.14 -34.28
N GLU A 91 14.80 9.78 -34.66
CA GLU A 91 16.12 9.23 -34.40
C GLU A 91 16.33 9.14 -32.88
N SER A 92 16.85 8.01 -32.42
CA SER A 92 17.22 7.85 -31.01
C SER A 92 18.32 8.84 -30.67
N VAL A 93 17.99 9.80 -29.83
CA VAL A 93 18.93 10.79 -29.31
C VAL A 93 19.16 10.53 -27.84
N ASP A 94 20.38 10.74 -27.36
CA ASP A 94 20.67 10.67 -25.92
C ASP A 94 19.75 11.67 -25.18
N SER A 95 18.91 11.11 -24.30
CA SER A 95 17.94 11.89 -23.52
C SER A 95 18.61 13.02 -22.72
N ALA A 96 19.84 12.80 -22.23
CA ALA A 96 20.59 13.79 -21.47
C ALA A 96 20.93 15.03 -22.32
N ILE A 97 21.21 14.85 -23.60
CA ILE A 97 21.47 15.97 -24.53
C ILE A 97 20.17 16.76 -24.78
N THR A 98 19.09 16.05 -25.03
CA THR A 98 17.78 16.67 -25.27
C THR A 98 17.33 17.45 -24.03
N ASP A 99 17.46 16.85 -22.85
CA ASP A 99 17.10 17.47 -21.58
C ASP A 99 17.92 18.74 -21.32
N GLN A 100 19.24 18.69 -21.51
CA GLN A 100 20.13 19.83 -21.34
C GLN A 100 19.79 20.98 -22.28
N ILE A 101 19.41 20.69 -23.53
CA ILE A 101 19.01 21.73 -24.49
C ILE A 101 17.65 22.31 -24.10
N MET A 102 16.68 21.46 -23.72
CA MET A 102 15.35 21.93 -23.32
C MET A 102 15.39 22.76 -22.04
N GLU A 103 16.19 22.39 -21.05
CA GLU A 103 16.37 23.13 -19.81
C GLU A 103 16.84 24.56 -20.04
N GLN A 104 17.66 24.81 -21.06
CA GLN A 104 18.10 26.17 -21.43
C GLN A 104 16.92 27.06 -21.83
N TYR A 105 15.87 26.50 -22.45
CA TYR A 105 14.67 27.22 -22.83
C TYR A 105 13.64 27.32 -21.72
N LEU A 106 13.56 26.27 -20.88
CA LEU A 106 12.54 26.09 -19.84
C LEU A 106 12.95 26.67 -18.48
N GLY A 107 14.27 26.71 -18.17
CA GLY A 107 14.79 27.27 -16.92
C GLY A 107 15.11 26.25 -15.84
N GLY A 108 15.29 24.98 -16.19
CA GLY A 108 15.69 23.91 -15.27
C GLY A 108 14.76 23.78 -14.06
N ALA A 109 15.32 23.75 -12.86
CA ALA A 109 14.55 23.62 -11.60
C ALA A 109 13.51 24.73 -11.38
N ASP A 110 13.73 25.91 -11.97
CA ASP A 110 12.79 27.02 -11.95
C ASP A 110 11.77 26.98 -13.09
N GLY A 111 11.83 26.00 -13.95
CA GLY A 111 10.94 25.83 -15.10
C GLY A 111 9.62 25.13 -14.76
N PRO A 112 8.80 24.90 -15.81
CA PRO A 112 7.66 24.02 -15.70
C PRO A 112 8.10 22.59 -15.34
N ARG A 113 7.21 21.83 -14.70
CA ARG A 113 7.42 20.43 -14.39
C ARG A 113 7.08 19.60 -15.63
N TRP A 114 8.05 18.86 -16.11
CA TRP A 114 7.91 18.01 -17.29
C TRP A 114 8.81 16.77 -17.17
N ALA A 115 8.48 15.72 -17.91
CA ALA A 115 9.29 14.51 -17.99
C ALA A 115 9.27 13.92 -19.40
N PRO A 116 10.43 13.53 -19.97
CA PRO A 116 10.50 12.84 -21.23
C PRO A 116 10.23 11.33 -21.04
N VAL A 117 9.62 10.72 -22.04
CA VAL A 117 9.44 9.27 -22.15
C VAL A 117 9.76 8.87 -23.59
N ASP A 118 10.77 8.07 -23.79
CA ASP A 118 11.07 7.46 -25.08
C ASP A 118 10.47 6.05 -25.13
N ILE A 119 9.67 5.78 -26.13
CA ILE A 119 9.03 4.46 -26.30
C ILE A 119 9.34 3.90 -27.68
N VAL A 120 9.62 2.60 -27.72
CA VAL A 120 9.68 1.85 -28.98
C VAL A 120 8.28 1.38 -29.33
N VAL A 121 7.85 1.68 -30.56
CA VAL A 121 6.56 1.31 -31.11
C VAL A 121 6.78 0.29 -32.24
N GLU A 122 5.79 0.03 -33.04
CA GLU A 122 5.80 -0.92 -34.13
C GLU A 122 6.99 -0.68 -35.11
N GLY A 123 7.72 -1.75 -35.46
CA GLY A 123 8.87 -1.68 -36.38
C GLY A 123 10.11 -1.03 -35.79
N ASP A 124 10.33 -1.11 -34.50
CA ASP A 124 11.47 -0.52 -33.77
C ASP A 124 11.60 1.01 -33.93
N LYS A 125 10.51 1.68 -34.30
CA LYS A 125 10.46 3.14 -34.37
C LYS A 125 10.36 3.74 -32.97
N HIS A 126 11.21 4.73 -32.71
CA HIS A 126 11.17 5.50 -31.48
C HIS A 126 10.14 6.64 -31.58
N VAL A 127 9.34 6.80 -30.55
CA VAL A 127 8.43 7.94 -30.36
C VAL A 127 8.80 8.62 -29.05
N PHE A 128 9.12 9.91 -29.12
CA PHE A 128 9.48 10.70 -27.96
C PHE A 128 8.25 11.46 -27.46
N VAL A 129 7.93 11.25 -26.19
CA VAL A 129 6.75 11.86 -25.55
C VAL A 129 7.22 12.72 -24.38
N VAL A 130 6.76 13.96 -24.32
CA VAL A 130 6.96 14.82 -23.16
C VAL A 130 5.65 14.94 -22.41
N THR A 131 5.65 14.54 -21.14
CA THR A 131 4.55 14.81 -20.21
C THR A 131 4.78 16.14 -19.51
N VAL A 132 3.75 16.97 -19.44
CA VAL A 132 3.78 18.26 -18.76
C VAL A 132 2.80 18.20 -17.60
N GLU A 133 3.30 18.33 -16.38
CA GLU A 133 2.47 18.28 -15.19
C GLU A 133 1.40 19.38 -15.17
N PRO A 134 0.27 19.16 -14.49
CA PRO A 134 -0.81 20.12 -14.40
C PRO A 134 -0.33 21.50 -13.89
N PRO A 135 -0.82 22.59 -14.49
CA PRO A 135 -0.63 23.92 -13.91
C PRO A 135 -1.38 24.03 -12.58
N ARG A 136 -0.81 24.76 -11.62
CA ARG A 136 -1.38 24.97 -10.29
C ARG A 136 -1.85 26.41 -10.13
N ALA A 137 -2.79 26.62 -9.19
CA ALA A 137 -3.02 27.95 -8.64
C ALA A 137 -1.70 28.49 -8.06
N ALA A 138 -1.48 29.79 -8.13
CA ALA A 138 -0.25 30.45 -7.71
C ALA A 138 1.05 30.02 -8.44
N ASP A 139 1.01 29.12 -9.42
CA ASP A 139 2.17 28.87 -10.27
C ASP A 139 2.61 30.17 -10.93
N LYS A 140 3.92 30.42 -10.91
CA LYS A 140 4.50 31.57 -11.62
C LYS A 140 4.22 31.51 -13.13
N ILE A 141 4.29 32.63 -13.80
CA ILE A 141 4.20 32.67 -15.25
C ILE A 141 5.51 32.10 -15.82
N PHE A 142 5.41 30.99 -16.55
CA PHE A 142 6.57 30.38 -17.18
C PHE A 142 6.91 31.09 -18.47
N THR A 143 8.13 31.62 -18.53
CA THR A 143 8.64 32.39 -19.67
C THR A 143 9.75 31.66 -20.39
N LEU A 144 9.94 31.92 -21.66
CA LEU A 144 11.10 31.49 -22.41
C LEU A 144 12.38 32.04 -21.76
N ARG A 145 13.36 31.17 -21.49
CA ARG A 145 14.61 31.52 -20.77
C ARG A 145 15.76 31.81 -21.71
N ARG A 146 15.67 31.42 -22.97
CA ARG A 146 16.67 31.64 -24.01
C ARG A 146 16.00 32.00 -25.32
N GLU A 147 16.49 33.02 -25.99
CA GLU A 147 16.00 33.44 -27.30
C GLU A 147 16.22 32.38 -28.37
N PHE A 148 15.31 32.25 -29.33
CA PHE A 148 15.42 31.44 -30.51
C PHE A 148 14.64 32.06 -31.69
N GLY A 149 15.32 32.35 -32.79
CA GLY A 149 14.71 33.02 -33.96
C GLY A 149 14.08 34.37 -33.58
N PRO A 150 12.77 34.56 -33.85
CA PRO A 150 12.07 35.79 -33.49
C PRO A 150 11.61 35.86 -32.04
N ASP A 151 11.74 34.77 -31.29
CA ASP A 151 11.26 34.65 -29.92
C ASP A 151 12.33 35.06 -28.93
N THR A 152 12.10 36.12 -28.20
CA THR A 152 13.05 36.71 -27.24
C THR A 152 12.93 36.09 -25.85
N ASN A 153 14.00 36.15 -25.07
CA ASN A 153 13.97 35.80 -23.65
C ASN A 153 12.87 36.57 -22.92
N GLY A 154 12.16 35.91 -22.01
CA GLY A 154 11.02 36.50 -21.30
C GLY A 154 9.68 36.36 -22.03
N ARG A 155 9.65 35.88 -23.28
CA ARG A 155 8.40 35.65 -24.01
C ARG A 155 7.54 34.61 -23.31
N VAL A 156 6.24 34.90 -23.18
CA VAL A 156 5.22 34.01 -22.63
C VAL A 156 4.48 33.30 -23.76
N PHE A 157 4.36 31.98 -23.67
CA PHE A 157 3.53 31.19 -24.59
C PHE A 157 2.33 30.64 -23.84
N VAL A 158 1.18 30.59 -24.52
CA VAL A 158 -0.05 29.95 -24.04
C VAL A 158 -0.55 28.92 -25.02
N ARG A 159 -1.15 27.86 -24.50
CA ARG A 159 -1.78 26.83 -25.31
C ARG A 159 -3.23 27.22 -25.63
N LYS A 160 -3.53 27.37 -26.88
CA LYS A 160 -4.90 27.41 -27.42
C LYS A 160 -5.21 26.08 -28.08
N ARG A 161 -6.47 25.79 -28.34
CA ARG A 161 -6.86 24.57 -29.03
C ARG A 161 -6.06 24.39 -30.35
N GLY A 162 -5.29 23.29 -30.44
CA GLY A 162 -4.49 22.94 -31.61
C GLY A 162 -3.24 23.78 -31.86
N ARG A 163 -2.87 24.77 -31.01
CA ARG A 163 -1.67 25.58 -31.25
C ARG A 163 -1.12 26.28 -30.01
N THR A 164 0.19 26.46 -30.00
CA THR A 164 0.88 27.28 -29.00
C THR A 164 1.21 28.65 -29.62
N VAL A 165 0.79 29.71 -28.95
CA VAL A 165 0.93 31.09 -29.44
C VAL A 165 1.53 32.00 -28.36
N PRO A 166 2.18 33.11 -28.73
CA PRO A 166 2.54 34.14 -27.77
C PRO A 166 1.31 34.66 -27.05
N ALA A 167 1.44 34.90 -25.74
CA ALA A 167 0.37 35.43 -24.92
C ALA A 167 0.00 36.86 -25.34
N ASN A 168 -1.29 37.16 -25.44
CA ASN A 168 -1.81 38.48 -25.60
C ASN A 168 -2.15 39.11 -24.23
N ALA A 169 -2.66 40.35 -24.20
CA ALA A 169 -2.98 41.06 -22.97
C ALA A 169 -4.00 40.31 -22.10
N ALA A 170 -5.07 39.75 -22.69
CA ALA A 170 -6.07 38.99 -21.95
C ALA A 170 -5.51 37.69 -21.36
N ASP A 171 -4.60 37.03 -22.09
CA ASP A 171 -3.89 35.86 -21.59
C ASP A 171 -2.98 36.20 -20.38
N MET A 172 -2.29 37.38 -20.47
CA MET A 172 -1.47 37.87 -19.36
C MET A 172 -2.30 38.22 -18.12
N ASP A 173 -3.46 38.87 -18.31
CA ASP A 173 -4.39 39.18 -17.20
C ASP A 173 -4.89 37.88 -16.52
N ALA A 174 -5.18 36.84 -17.30
CA ALA A 174 -5.58 35.55 -16.76
C ALA A 174 -4.42 34.87 -15.95
N LEU A 175 -3.21 34.89 -16.48
CA LEU A 175 -2.03 34.36 -15.81
C LEU A 175 -1.69 35.13 -14.54
N GLN A 176 -1.88 36.45 -14.53
CA GLN A 176 -1.70 37.27 -13.33
C GLN A 176 -2.74 36.93 -12.28
N ARG A 177 -4.01 36.73 -12.63
CA ARG A 177 -5.04 36.25 -11.70
C ARG A 177 -4.67 34.89 -11.13
N ARG A 178 -4.15 33.96 -11.94
CA ARG A 178 -3.65 32.66 -11.48
C ARG A 178 -2.54 32.82 -10.43
N LEU A 179 -1.56 33.69 -10.72
CA LEU A 179 -0.42 33.95 -9.82
C LEU A 179 -0.87 34.53 -8.46
N THR A 180 -1.89 35.39 -8.46
CA THR A 180 -2.39 36.06 -7.25
C THR A 180 -3.50 35.31 -6.55
N SER A 181 -3.97 34.20 -7.11
CA SER A 181 -5.03 33.39 -6.52
C SER A 181 -4.51 32.48 -5.38
N VAL A 182 -3.99 33.09 -4.32
CA VAL A 182 -3.76 32.39 -3.06
C VAL A 182 -5.13 32.13 -2.43
N VAL A 183 -5.57 30.91 -2.48
CA VAL A 183 -6.85 30.52 -1.89
C VAL A 183 -6.58 29.81 -0.57
N SER A 184 -7.16 30.31 0.51
CA SER A 184 -7.13 29.63 1.81
C SER A 184 -7.81 28.27 1.70
N ALA A 185 -7.20 27.23 2.27
CA ALA A 185 -7.80 25.89 2.33
C ALA A 185 -9.18 25.90 3.01
N SER A 186 -9.41 26.82 3.95
CA SER A 186 -10.69 27.00 4.62
C SER A 186 -11.84 27.39 3.67
N SER A 187 -11.55 27.77 2.42
CA SER A 187 -12.57 28.04 1.39
C SER A 187 -12.94 26.81 0.56
N ALA A 188 -12.29 25.66 0.75
CA ALA A 188 -12.67 24.42 0.11
C ALA A 188 -13.89 23.82 0.84
N ASP A 189 -14.95 23.56 0.08
CA ASP A 189 -16.14 22.86 0.59
C ASP A 189 -15.94 21.35 0.40
N LEU A 190 -15.26 20.74 1.37
CA LEU A 190 -14.98 19.31 1.41
C LEU A 190 -15.86 18.63 2.45
N ARG A 191 -16.35 17.47 2.09
CA ARG A 191 -16.99 16.53 3.04
C ARG A 191 -16.28 15.19 3.00
N VAL A 192 -15.95 14.68 4.19
CA VAL A 192 -15.42 13.32 4.37
C VAL A 192 -16.48 12.51 5.13
N GLY A 193 -16.69 11.28 4.73
CA GLY A 193 -17.60 10.33 5.36
C GLY A 193 -17.19 8.90 5.04
N PHE A 194 -17.90 7.94 5.63
CA PHE A 194 -17.76 6.53 5.25
C PHE A 194 -18.72 6.18 4.11
N VAL A 195 -18.33 5.22 3.27
CA VAL A 195 -19.13 4.78 2.11
C VAL A 195 -20.31 3.93 2.57
N GLU A 196 -20.11 3.12 3.61
CA GLU A 196 -21.10 2.22 4.15
C GLU A 196 -22.23 3.00 4.83
N THR A 197 -23.45 2.54 4.56
CA THR A 197 -24.68 3.08 5.20
C THR A 197 -25.12 2.22 6.37
N ASP A 198 -24.66 0.98 6.44
CA ASP A 198 -24.99 0.06 7.52
C ASP A 198 -24.16 0.34 8.78
N PRO A 199 -24.72 0.12 9.98
CA PRO A 199 -23.97 0.28 11.20
C PRO A 199 -22.73 -0.64 11.24
N MET A 200 -21.61 -0.08 11.70
CA MET A 200 -20.36 -0.80 11.87
C MET A 200 -20.52 -1.98 12.82
N THR A 201 -20.03 -3.15 12.41
CA THR A 201 -20.00 -4.34 13.26
C THR A 201 -18.89 -4.24 14.30
N TRP A 202 -19.09 -4.84 15.46
CA TRP A 202 -18.09 -4.91 16.53
C TRP A 202 -18.12 -6.28 17.19
N PHE A 203 -17.06 -6.65 17.90
CA PHE A 203 -17.00 -7.86 18.71
C PHE A 203 -16.66 -7.53 20.15
N ASP A 204 -17.16 -8.34 21.10
CA ASP A 204 -16.78 -8.20 22.50
C ASP A 204 -15.36 -8.74 22.75
N ALA A 205 -14.37 -7.83 22.71
CA ALA A 205 -12.98 -8.19 22.88
C ALA A 205 -12.69 -8.84 24.24
N GLN A 206 -13.43 -8.48 25.30
CA GLN A 206 -13.26 -9.08 26.62
C GLN A 206 -13.78 -10.51 26.64
N ALA A 207 -14.96 -10.75 26.06
CA ALA A 207 -15.52 -12.10 25.94
C ALA A 207 -14.63 -13.01 25.08
N VAL A 208 -14.16 -12.53 23.93
CA VAL A 208 -13.23 -13.25 23.05
C VAL A 208 -11.94 -13.58 23.77
N HIS A 209 -11.32 -12.60 24.42
CA HIS A 209 -10.08 -12.81 25.17
C HIS A 209 -10.24 -13.85 26.26
N LYS A 210 -11.31 -13.74 27.08
CA LYS A 210 -11.62 -14.70 28.13
C LYS A 210 -11.86 -16.13 27.60
N ALA A 211 -12.52 -16.25 26.45
CA ALA A 211 -12.74 -17.55 25.82
C ALA A 211 -11.43 -18.18 25.34
N LEU A 212 -10.55 -17.42 24.71
CA LEU A 212 -9.24 -17.85 24.27
C LEU A 212 -8.30 -18.17 25.44
N GLU A 213 -8.31 -17.38 26.52
CA GLU A 213 -7.57 -17.66 27.75
C GLU A 213 -7.96 -19.00 28.34
N LYS A 214 -9.28 -19.21 28.53
CA LYS A 214 -9.79 -20.49 29.04
C LYS A 214 -9.35 -21.66 28.17
N TRP A 215 -9.48 -21.54 26.86
CA TRP A 215 -9.05 -22.59 25.93
C TRP A 215 -7.55 -22.88 26.03
N ALA A 216 -6.71 -21.84 26.09
CA ALA A 216 -5.26 -22.01 26.23
C ALA A 216 -4.88 -22.61 27.59
N ASP A 217 -5.58 -22.22 28.68
CA ASP A 217 -5.38 -22.80 30.01
C ASP A 217 -5.76 -24.27 30.06
N ASP A 218 -6.88 -24.64 29.45
CA ASP A 218 -7.31 -26.05 29.34
C ASP A 218 -6.26 -26.88 28.58
N ARG A 219 -5.67 -26.34 27.50
CA ARG A 219 -4.58 -26.98 26.75
C ARG A 219 -3.31 -27.12 27.58
N VAL A 220 -2.87 -26.07 28.25
CA VAL A 220 -1.71 -26.12 29.15
C VAL A 220 -1.93 -27.15 30.26
N GLN A 221 -3.13 -27.17 30.87
CA GLN A 221 -3.46 -28.10 31.94
C GLN A 221 -3.39 -29.55 31.46
N GLU A 222 -3.85 -29.85 30.25
CA GLU A 222 -3.75 -31.19 29.65
C GLU A 222 -2.28 -31.66 29.56
N TYR A 223 -1.37 -30.81 29.10
CA TYR A 223 0.06 -31.11 29.01
C TYR A 223 0.71 -31.22 30.40
N MET A 224 0.31 -30.38 31.35
CA MET A 224 0.79 -30.42 32.73
C MET A 224 0.37 -31.73 33.44
N ASP A 225 -0.84 -32.20 33.22
CA ASP A 225 -1.33 -33.44 33.86
C ASP A 225 -0.60 -34.67 33.29
N ARG A 226 -0.33 -34.69 31.99
CA ARG A 226 0.54 -35.71 31.36
C ARG A 226 1.96 -35.66 31.95
N ALA A 227 2.54 -34.46 32.12
CA ALA A 227 3.86 -34.28 32.71
C ALA A 227 3.95 -34.78 34.17
N LYS A 228 2.92 -34.51 34.99
CA LYS A 228 2.82 -35.03 36.37
C LYS A 228 2.83 -36.55 36.42
N LEU A 229 2.21 -37.23 35.47
CA LEU A 229 2.26 -38.71 35.40
C LEU A 229 3.66 -39.22 35.10
N VAL A 230 4.37 -38.53 34.17
CA VAL A 230 5.76 -38.88 33.84
C VAL A 230 6.68 -38.64 35.04
N GLU A 231 6.51 -37.53 35.76
CA GLU A 231 7.33 -37.21 36.94
C GLU A 231 7.12 -38.20 38.06
N ARG A 232 5.88 -38.63 38.32
CA ARG A 232 5.57 -39.71 39.28
C ARG A 232 6.24 -41.02 38.91
N SER A 233 6.38 -41.35 37.63
CA SER A 233 7.05 -42.57 37.16
C SER A 233 8.58 -42.46 37.26
N ARG A 234 9.14 -41.24 37.21
CA ARG A 234 10.58 -40.99 37.42
C ARG A 234 11.02 -41.16 38.89
N HIS A 235 10.10 -40.91 39.83
CA HIS A 235 10.32 -41.04 41.28
C HIS A 235 9.35 -42.05 41.87
N PRO A 236 9.49 -43.37 41.59
CA PRO A 236 8.72 -44.38 42.28
C PRO A 236 9.08 -44.28 43.76
N SER A 237 8.09 -43.97 44.60
CA SER A 237 8.26 -43.97 46.05
C SER A 237 8.88 -45.31 46.44
N THR A 238 10.10 -45.28 46.97
CA THR A 238 10.81 -46.45 47.52
C THR A 238 10.01 -46.99 48.68
N ARG A 239 9.06 -47.89 48.39
CA ARG A 239 8.65 -48.86 49.39
C ARG A 239 9.75 -49.94 49.46
N SER A 240 10.44 -49.86 50.53
CA SER A 240 11.47 -50.81 50.94
C SER A 240 11.19 -52.28 50.52
N SER A 241 12.11 -52.83 49.71
CA SER A 241 12.41 -54.23 49.74
C SER A 241 13.90 -54.39 50.10
N SER A 242 14.13 -54.68 51.35
CA SER A 242 15.41 -55.20 51.87
C SER A 242 15.79 -56.47 51.14
N GLY A 243 17.01 -56.54 50.57
CA GLY A 243 17.55 -57.73 49.94
C GLY A 243 18.92 -57.47 49.30
N LEU A 244 19.93 -57.61 50.11
CA LEU A 244 21.31 -58.09 49.94
C LEU A 244 22.00 -58.16 48.58
N GLY A 245 23.17 -57.51 48.50
CA GLY A 245 24.52 -57.94 48.17
C GLY A 245 24.92 -57.87 46.71
N PRO A 246 26.21 -58.04 46.35
CA PRO A 246 27.34 -57.20 46.70
C PRO A 246 27.95 -56.51 45.53
N ALA A 247 28.63 -55.39 45.83
CA ALA A 247 29.53 -54.67 44.93
C ALA A 247 30.66 -55.60 44.47
N ILE A 248 31.06 -55.43 43.23
CA ILE A 248 32.35 -55.59 42.57
C ILE A 248 32.11 -56.07 41.13
N PHE A 249 31.86 -55.14 40.21
CA PHE A 249 32.07 -55.24 38.74
C PHE A 249 31.76 -53.93 38.07
N GLY A 250 32.16 -52.82 38.73
CA GLY A 250 31.59 -51.50 38.43
C GLY A 250 32.32 -50.63 37.37
N GLU A 251 33.63 -50.77 37.13
CA GLU A 251 34.34 -49.72 36.38
C GLU A 251 34.59 -50.04 34.89
N VAL A 252 34.70 -51.28 34.50
CA VAL A 252 34.95 -51.63 33.09
C VAL A 252 33.67 -51.69 32.28
N VAL A 253 32.56 -52.00 32.91
CA VAL A 253 31.22 -52.02 32.28
C VAL A 253 30.67 -50.60 32.06
N ALA A 254 31.06 -49.67 32.94
CA ALA A 254 30.59 -48.29 32.82
C ALA A 254 31.17 -47.55 31.58
N LEU A 255 32.45 -47.79 31.21
CA LEU A 255 33.07 -47.15 30.06
C LEU A 255 32.55 -47.72 28.73
N ALA A 256 32.28 -49.02 28.65
CA ALA A 256 31.67 -49.64 27.46
C ALA A 256 30.20 -49.25 27.31
N ALA A 257 29.48 -49.05 28.43
CA ALA A 257 28.10 -48.57 28.42
C ALA A 257 27.96 -47.10 27.99
N LEU A 258 28.95 -46.25 28.32
CA LEU A 258 28.98 -44.86 27.87
C LEU A 258 29.23 -44.74 26.37
N GLN A 259 30.14 -45.53 25.79
CA GLN A 259 30.39 -45.55 24.34
C GLN A 259 29.23 -46.15 23.52
N GLN A 260 28.51 -47.14 24.10
CA GLN A 260 27.26 -47.62 23.49
C GLN A 260 26.09 -46.67 23.66
N ALA A 261 26.03 -45.85 24.72
CA ALA A 261 24.99 -44.89 24.94
C ALA A 261 25.04 -43.73 23.90
N ASP A 262 26.23 -43.30 23.49
CA ASP A 262 26.38 -42.26 22.44
C ASP A 262 25.99 -42.77 21.05
N ALA A 263 26.31 -44.02 20.72
CA ALA A 263 25.88 -44.64 19.47
C ALA A 263 24.36 -44.93 19.46
N PHE A 264 23.77 -45.29 20.61
CA PHE A 264 22.35 -45.47 20.76
C PHE A 264 21.57 -44.15 20.74
N SER A 265 22.13 -43.07 21.29
CA SER A 265 21.49 -41.76 21.28
C SER A 265 21.44 -41.14 19.88
N ALA A 266 22.42 -41.46 19.03
CA ALA A 266 22.44 -41.07 17.62
C ALA A 266 21.31 -41.72 16.79
N VAL A 267 20.81 -42.88 17.21
CA VAL A 267 19.73 -43.60 16.51
C VAL A 267 18.37 -43.41 17.18
N ILE A 268 18.30 -43.32 18.50
CA ILE A 268 17.06 -43.27 19.29
C ILE A 268 16.73 -41.84 19.76
N GLY A 269 17.65 -40.89 19.59
CA GLY A 269 17.53 -39.51 20.07
C GLY A 269 17.95 -39.30 21.52
N GLU A 270 18.26 -38.08 21.87
CA GLU A 270 18.71 -37.65 23.18
C GLU A 270 17.61 -37.80 24.24
N ARG A 271 17.98 -38.29 25.43
CA ARG A 271 17.07 -38.42 26.57
C ARG A 271 16.67 -37.00 27.04
N ASP A 272 15.40 -36.84 27.38
CA ASP A 272 14.92 -35.60 27.96
C ASP A 272 15.45 -35.39 29.38
N THR A 273 16.26 -34.35 29.56
CA THR A 273 16.88 -33.97 30.85
C THR A 273 16.15 -32.83 31.54
N ARG A 274 15.08 -32.32 30.96
CA ARG A 274 14.32 -31.24 31.54
C ARG A 274 13.69 -31.63 32.84
N THR A 275 13.71 -30.73 33.82
CA THR A 275 12.93 -30.87 35.06
C THR A 275 11.45 -30.50 34.78
N PHE A 276 10.57 -30.89 35.71
CA PHE A 276 9.16 -30.52 35.65
C PHE A 276 8.98 -28.97 35.59
N ASP A 277 9.75 -28.24 36.41
CA ASP A 277 9.68 -26.77 36.45
C ASP A 277 10.14 -26.11 35.13
N GLN A 278 11.20 -26.67 34.53
CA GLN A 278 11.65 -26.19 33.20
C GLN A 278 10.60 -26.43 32.12
N TYR A 279 9.93 -27.58 32.18
CA TYR A 279 8.84 -27.86 31.23
C TYR A 279 7.62 -26.97 31.47
N ALA A 280 7.25 -26.71 32.73
CA ALA A 280 6.19 -25.79 33.10
C ALA A 280 6.46 -24.36 32.60
N ALA A 281 7.72 -23.90 32.71
CA ALA A 281 8.11 -22.60 32.15
C ALA A 281 7.93 -22.56 30.62
N GLN A 282 8.34 -23.58 29.89
CA GLN A 282 8.14 -23.68 28.45
C GLN A 282 6.65 -23.71 28.07
N LEU A 283 5.80 -24.35 28.83
CA LEU A 283 4.35 -24.33 28.60
C LEU A 283 3.76 -22.93 28.81
N ASN A 284 4.27 -22.17 29.78
CA ASN A 284 3.82 -20.79 29.99
C ASN A 284 4.23 -19.84 28.84
N GLU A 285 5.46 -20.00 28.32
CA GLU A 285 5.91 -19.28 27.13
C GLU A 285 5.07 -19.64 25.89
N TRP A 286 4.81 -20.95 25.71
CA TRP A 286 3.95 -21.42 24.65
C TRP A 286 2.53 -20.89 24.76
N ARG A 287 1.94 -20.87 25.97
CA ARG A 287 0.62 -20.29 26.26
C ARG A 287 0.53 -18.84 25.75
N THR A 288 1.55 -18.03 26.06
CA THR A 288 1.57 -16.62 25.62
C THR A 288 1.60 -16.51 24.10
N SER A 289 2.42 -17.33 23.44
CA SER A 289 2.51 -17.36 21.98
C SER A 289 1.24 -17.89 21.33
N LEU A 290 0.61 -18.92 21.96
CA LEU A 290 -0.64 -19.51 21.52
C LEU A 290 -1.80 -18.51 21.56
N LEU A 291 -1.92 -17.77 22.67
CA LEU A 291 -2.95 -16.73 22.81
C LEU A 291 -2.83 -15.64 21.76
N ARG A 292 -1.59 -15.19 21.51
CA ARG A 292 -1.33 -14.18 20.50
C ARG A 292 -1.71 -14.68 19.10
N ALA A 293 -1.30 -15.89 18.73
CA ALA A 293 -1.61 -16.48 17.44
C ALA A 293 -3.12 -16.72 17.28
N ALA A 294 -3.78 -17.27 18.31
CA ALA A 294 -5.21 -17.53 18.29
C ALA A 294 -6.05 -16.24 18.15
N PHE A 295 -5.64 -15.16 18.82
CA PHE A 295 -6.31 -13.88 18.66
C PHE A 295 -6.14 -13.33 17.23
N LEU A 296 -4.95 -13.45 16.63
CA LEU A 296 -4.74 -13.04 15.25
C LEU A 296 -5.56 -13.89 14.27
N GLN A 297 -5.69 -15.21 14.51
CA GLN A 297 -6.58 -16.07 13.72
C GLN A 297 -8.05 -15.71 13.91
N PHE A 298 -8.47 -15.32 15.11
CA PHE A 298 -9.83 -14.79 15.32
C PHE A 298 -10.08 -13.53 14.48
N ILE A 299 -9.13 -12.59 14.45
CA ILE A 299 -9.22 -11.38 13.63
C ILE A 299 -9.27 -11.72 12.14
N ASP A 300 -8.46 -12.69 11.69
CA ASP A 300 -8.49 -13.18 10.31
C ASP A 300 -9.88 -13.74 9.95
N GLN A 301 -10.45 -14.61 10.77
CA GLN A 301 -11.79 -15.14 10.57
C GLN A 301 -12.86 -14.02 10.57
N TYR A 302 -12.74 -13.04 11.48
CA TYR A 302 -13.64 -11.89 11.56
C TYR A 302 -13.62 -11.07 10.27
N THR A 303 -12.44 -10.76 9.76
CA THR A 303 -12.29 -9.96 8.52
C THR A 303 -12.64 -10.77 7.27
N THR A 304 -12.33 -12.06 7.23
CA THR A 304 -12.72 -12.98 6.13
C THR A 304 -14.23 -13.13 6.05
N ALA A 305 -14.95 -13.13 7.18
CA ALA A 305 -16.42 -13.10 7.22
C ALA A 305 -17.01 -11.78 6.72
N GLY A 306 -16.19 -10.81 6.34
CA GLY A 306 -16.60 -9.51 5.79
C GLY A 306 -16.86 -8.45 6.84
N HIS A 307 -16.60 -8.74 8.12
CA HIS A 307 -16.77 -7.76 9.19
C HIS A 307 -15.63 -6.74 9.21
N GLY A 308 -15.95 -5.54 9.65
CA GLY A 308 -14.95 -4.49 9.85
C GLY A 308 -14.55 -3.72 8.59
N ARG A 309 -15.07 -4.01 7.42
CA ARG A 309 -14.75 -3.27 6.19
C ARG A 309 -15.28 -1.85 6.24
N VAL A 310 -14.45 -0.91 5.89
CA VAL A 310 -14.84 0.50 5.71
C VAL A 310 -14.05 1.12 4.55
N ALA A 311 -14.68 2.06 3.87
CA ALA A 311 -14.01 2.92 2.90
C ALA A 311 -14.39 4.38 3.16
N LEU A 312 -13.45 5.28 2.92
CA LEU A 312 -13.68 6.71 3.06
C LEU A 312 -14.18 7.29 1.73
N ARG A 313 -15.19 8.13 1.80
CA ARG A 313 -15.65 8.95 0.69
C ARG A 313 -15.27 10.40 0.94
N LEU A 314 -14.60 10.98 -0.02
CA LEU A 314 -14.28 12.39 -0.05
C LEU A 314 -15.10 13.07 -1.15
N GLU A 315 -15.87 14.09 -0.80
CA GLU A 315 -16.70 14.85 -1.72
C GLU A 315 -16.17 16.30 -1.81
N ASN A 316 -15.93 16.76 -3.00
CA ASN A 316 -15.76 18.19 -3.28
C ASN A 316 -17.11 18.78 -3.63
N ARG A 317 -17.72 19.51 -2.70
CA ARG A 317 -19.02 20.18 -2.87
C ARG A 317 -18.87 21.58 -3.45
N GLY A 318 -17.64 22.08 -3.47
CA GLY A 318 -17.32 23.41 -3.98
C GLY A 318 -17.33 23.48 -5.50
N GLY A 319 -17.46 24.68 -6.01
CA GLY A 319 -17.37 25.00 -7.44
C GLY A 319 -15.93 25.08 -7.97
N ARG A 320 -14.94 24.61 -7.23
CA ARG A 320 -13.52 24.69 -7.59
C ARG A 320 -12.90 23.31 -7.79
N PHE A 321 -11.95 23.26 -8.70
CA PHE A 321 -11.03 22.13 -8.83
C PHE A 321 -10.01 22.17 -7.69
N LEU A 322 -9.77 21.02 -7.07
CA LEU A 322 -8.79 20.85 -6.00
C LEU A 322 -7.70 19.88 -6.46
N SER A 323 -6.45 20.28 -6.33
CA SER A 323 -5.30 19.47 -6.76
C SER A 323 -4.60 18.80 -5.59
N ASP A 324 -4.17 17.55 -5.79
CA ASP A 324 -3.44 16.74 -4.83
C ASP A 324 -4.05 16.81 -3.42
N VAL A 325 -5.32 16.46 -3.34
CA VAL A 325 -6.05 16.42 -2.07
C VAL A 325 -5.63 15.17 -1.30
N GLU A 326 -5.19 15.38 -0.08
CA GLU A 326 -4.87 14.32 0.86
C GLU A 326 -5.70 14.51 2.12
N VAL A 327 -6.34 13.43 2.56
CA VAL A 327 -7.17 13.39 3.76
C VAL A 327 -6.58 12.45 4.78
N ARG A 328 -6.56 12.87 6.02
CA ARG A 328 -6.26 12.05 7.18
C ARG A 328 -7.47 12.03 8.10
N VAL A 329 -7.93 10.83 8.45
CA VAL A 329 -9.01 10.59 9.41
C VAL A 329 -8.42 9.94 10.64
N SER A 330 -8.68 10.49 11.82
CA SER A 330 -8.29 9.91 13.11
C SER A 330 -9.54 9.63 13.92
N LEU A 331 -9.63 8.46 14.53
CA LEU A 331 -10.79 8.07 15.35
C LEU A 331 -10.50 8.27 16.84
N ASN A 332 -11.48 8.75 17.55
CA ASN A 332 -11.45 8.95 19.01
C ASN A 332 -11.95 7.69 19.72
N LEU A 333 -11.24 6.56 19.60
CA LEU A 333 -11.64 5.32 20.25
C LEU A 333 -10.40 4.48 20.64
N GLU A 334 -10.21 4.25 21.94
CA GLU A 334 -9.11 3.44 22.46
C GLU A 334 -9.21 1.95 22.09
N SER A 335 -10.44 1.46 21.80
CA SER A 335 -10.71 0.05 21.48
C SER A 335 -10.87 -0.23 19.98
N ALA A 336 -10.48 0.70 19.11
CA ALA A 336 -10.52 0.54 17.66
C ALA A 336 -9.14 0.62 17.04
N THR A 337 -8.91 -0.19 16.01
CA THR A 337 -7.66 -0.22 15.26
C THR A 337 -7.97 -0.38 13.78
N PHE A 338 -7.31 0.41 12.95
CA PHE A 338 -7.33 0.23 11.50
C PHE A 338 -6.30 -0.79 11.04
N ARG A 339 -6.61 -1.51 9.96
CA ARG A 339 -5.67 -2.39 9.24
C ARG A 339 -5.86 -2.22 7.74
N GLU A 340 -4.76 -2.28 7.00
CA GLU A 340 -4.79 -2.14 5.53
C GLU A 340 -5.29 -3.40 4.84
N ASP A 341 -4.81 -4.55 5.27
CA ASP A 341 -5.06 -5.84 4.65
C ASP A 341 -5.65 -6.83 5.67
N MET A 342 -6.22 -7.92 5.17
CA MET A 342 -6.52 -9.09 5.99
C MET A 342 -5.24 -9.56 6.69
N VAL A 343 -5.39 -10.00 7.92
CA VAL A 343 -4.26 -10.50 8.71
C VAL A 343 -3.87 -11.85 8.12
N ASP A 344 -2.65 -11.94 7.61
CA ASP A 344 -2.04 -13.25 7.38
C ASP A 344 -1.74 -13.87 8.76
N ALA A 345 -2.73 -14.58 9.28
CA ALA A 345 -2.68 -15.09 10.64
C ALA A 345 -1.64 -16.19 10.74
N PRO A 346 -0.72 -16.11 11.71
CA PRO A 346 0.27 -17.16 11.89
C PRO A 346 -0.41 -18.49 12.27
N GLU A 347 0.18 -19.60 11.85
CA GLU A 347 -0.23 -20.91 12.36
C GLU A 347 -0.12 -20.94 13.89
N LEU A 348 -1.00 -21.74 14.53
CA LEU A 348 -0.92 -21.93 15.97
C LEU A 348 0.42 -22.61 16.33
N PRO A 349 1.15 -22.08 17.30
CA PRO A 349 2.45 -22.64 17.66
C PRO A 349 2.31 -24.06 18.22
N LEU A 350 3.16 -24.93 17.75
CA LEU A 350 3.21 -26.30 18.28
C LEU A 350 3.58 -26.29 19.77
N PRO A 351 2.99 -27.19 20.56
CA PRO A 351 3.32 -27.32 21.99
C PRO A 351 4.77 -27.77 22.18
N PRO A 352 5.39 -27.43 23.28
CA PRO A 352 6.68 -28.00 23.65
C PRO A 352 6.61 -29.52 23.64
N ARG A 353 7.67 -30.18 23.17
CA ARG A 353 7.79 -31.63 23.21
C ARG A 353 7.44 -32.13 24.60
N ALA A 354 6.65 -33.21 24.70
CA ALA A 354 6.19 -33.76 25.96
C ALA A 354 7.35 -34.08 26.93
N LEU A 355 7.11 -33.92 28.23
CA LEU A 355 8.11 -34.22 29.23
C LEU A 355 8.43 -35.75 29.21
N GLY A 356 9.71 -36.10 29.12
CA GLY A 356 10.18 -37.47 29.03
C GLY A 356 10.26 -38.02 27.60
N GLU A 357 9.77 -37.28 26.61
CA GLU A 357 9.91 -37.64 25.20
C GLU A 357 11.34 -37.37 24.71
N ARG A 358 11.92 -38.33 24.00
CA ARG A 358 13.29 -38.19 23.47
C ARG A 358 13.35 -37.09 22.37
N LYS A 359 14.42 -36.33 22.36
CA LYS A 359 14.70 -35.41 21.28
C LYS A 359 15.10 -36.22 20.05
N PRO A 360 14.40 -36.09 18.91
CA PRO A 360 14.78 -36.84 17.71
C PRO A 360 16.21 -36.51 17.29
N PRO A 361 16.96 -37.47 16.72
CA PRO A 361 18.27 -37.20 16.20
C PRO A 361 18.18 -36.16 15.08
N PRO A 362 19.19 -35.28 14.89
CA PRO A 362 19.20 -34.33 13.79
C PRO A 362 19.11 -35.12 12.48
N SER A 363 17.97 -35.04 11.81
CA SER A 363 17.79 -35.69 10.52
C SER A 363 18.69 -34.99 9.50
N LEU A 364 19.57 -35.76 8.82
CA LEU A 364 20.39 -35.25 7.72
C LEU A 364 19.56 -34.66 6.56
N LEU A 365 18.26 -34.92 6.53
CA LEU A 365 17.30 -34.39 5.59
C LEU A 365 16.84 -32.92 5.94
N GLY A 366 16.95 -32.49 7.21
CA GLY A 366 16.54 -31.16 7.64
C GLY A 366 17.50 -30.06 7.18
N SER A 367 18.75 -30.38 6.89
CA SER A 367 19.73 -29.40 6.43
C SER A 367 19.54 -28.94 4.97
N HIS A 368 18.85 -29.72 4.14
CA HIS A 368 18.53 -29.31 2.77
C HIS A 368 17.29 -28.40 2.66
N LEU A 369 16.35 -28.45 3.62
CA LEU A 369 15.20 -27.54 3.67
C LEU A 369 15.53 -26.16 4.25
N ALA A 370 16.54 -26.08 5.13
CA ALA A 370 17.01 -24.80 5.67
C ALA A 370 17.74 -23.94 4.63
N LEU A 371 18.29 -24.54 3.57
CA LEU A 371 18.91 -23.81 2.45
C LEU A 371 17.89 -23.31 1.42
N ALA A 372 16.69 -23.92 1.37
CA ALA A 372 15.61 -23.45 0.50
C ALA A 372 14.96 -22.14 1.00
N GLY A 373 15.10 -21.80 2.29
CA GLY A 373 14.59 -20.57 2.89
C GLY A 373 15.42 -19.32 2.62
N LEU A 374 16.64 -19.45 2.10
CA LEU A 374 17.51 -18.30 1.78
C LEU A 374 17.31 -17.73 0.38
N GLY A 375 16.39 -18.29 -0.41
CA GLY A 375 16.13 -17.89 -1.80
C GLY A 375 14.96 -16.93 -2.01
N GLN A 376 14.18 -16.63 -1.00
CA GLN A 376 13.19 -15.55 -1.09
C GLN A 376 13.85 -14.22 -0.70
N LEU A 377 14.64 -13.69 -1.64
CA LEU A 377 14.83 -12.25 -1.69
C LEU A 377 13.42 -11.66 -1.80
N ALA A 378 12.99 -10.99 -0.73
CA ALA A 378 11.75 -10.23 -0.75
C ALA A 378 11.85 -9.26 -1.93
N VAL A 379 11.18 -9.58 -3.02
CA VAL A 379 10.95 -8.64 -4.10
C VAL A 379 10.21 -7.49 -3.45
N PRO A 380 10.77 -6.25 -3.48
CA PRO A 380 10.05 -5.13 -2.90
C PRO A 380 8.66 -5.10 -3.52
N ASP A 381 7.62 -5.10 -2.70
CA ASP A 381 6.25 -5.00 -3.16
C ASP A 381 6.05 -3.63 -3.81
N LEU A 382 6.22 -3.60 -5.14
CA LEU A 382 6.05 -2.39 -5.94
C LEU A 382 4.59 -1.91 -5.94
N SER A 383 3.63 -2.71 -5.47
CA SER A 383 2.23 -2.29 -5.32
C SER A 383 2.09 -1.17 -4.30
N ARG A 384 3.02 -1.07 -3.34
CA ARG A 384 3.07 0.02 -2.35
C ARG A 384 3.37 1.39 -2.95
N ILE A 385 4.00 1.46 -4.13
CA ILE A 385 4.37 2.72 -4.78
C ILE A 385 3.15 3.46 -5.34
N HIS A 386 2.04 2.75 -5.61
CA HIS A 386 0.81 3.31 -6.15
C HIS A 386 -0.36 3.29 -5.17
N ARG A 387 -0.12 2.95 -3.91
CA ARG A 387 -1.17 2.98 -2.90
C ARG A 387 -1.62 4.43 -2.66
N ARG A 388 -2.93 4.62 -2.63
CA ARG A 388 -3.56 5.92 -2.33
C ARG A 388 -4.15 5.96 -0.91
N THR A 389 -4.09 4.83 -0.19
CA THR A 389 -4.67 4.67 1.15
C THR A 389 -3.63 4.00 2.04
N TRP A 390 -3.43 4.54 3.24
CA TRP A 390 -2.51 4.04 4.26
C TRP A 390 -3.19 4.06 5.62
N VAL A 391 -2.88 3.07 6.44
CA VAL A 391 -3.25 3.04 7.85
C VAL A 391 -2.09 3.61 8.68
N GLU A 392 -2.42 4.40 9.68
CA GLU A 392 -1.48 4.98 10.64
C GLU A 392 -1.79 4.41 12.02
N ASP A 393 -0.75 4.01 12.77
CA ASP A 393 -0.92 3.36 14.07
C ASP A 393 -0.97 4.38 15.23
N GLU A 394 -0.26 5.50 15.10
CA GLU A 394 -0.15 6.50 16.18
C GLU A 394 -0.30 7.94 15.65
N PRO A 395 -1.42 8.60 15.87
CA PRO A 395 -2.70 8.07 16.37
C PRO A 395 -3.37 7.16 15.32
N PRO A 396 -4.20 6.19 15.76
CA PRO A 396 -4.89 5.30 14.84
C PRO A 396 -5.71 6.08 13.82
N GLY A 397 -5.44 5.85 12.55
CA GLY A 397 -6.08 6.63 11.50
C GLY A 397 -5.91 6.06 10.11
N VAL A 398 -6.57 6.69 9.15
CA VAL A 398 -6.45 6.38 7.73
C VAL A 398 -6.08 7.65 6.98
N ARG A 399 -5.05 7.54 6.16
CA ARG A 399 -4.63 8.57 5.22
C ARG A 399 -5.03 8.16 3.81
N PHE A 400 -5.66 9.06 3.09
CA PHE A 400 -6.14 8.84 1.74
C PHE A 400 -5.72 9.96 0.81
N ALA A 401 -4.93 9.64 -0.22
CA ALA A 401 -4.54 10.57 -1.28
C ALA A 401 -5.55 10.47 -2.43
N ALA A 402 -6.53 11.34 -2.44
CA ALA A 402 -7.54 11.42 -3.50
C ALA A 402 -6.96 12.01 -4.80
N GLY A 403 -5.82 12.70 -4.73
CA GLY A 403 -5.24 13.37 -5.88
C GLY A 403 -6.08 14.57 -6.33
N ASN A 404 -6.45 14.62 -7.59
CA ASN A 404 -7.17 15.74 -8.17
C ASN A 404 -8.69 15.54 -8.10
N LEU A 405 -9.39 16.44 -7.43
CA LEU A 405 -10.84 16.42 -7.34
C LEU A 405 -11.48 17.52 -8.18
N ARG A 406 -12.32 17.13 -9.13
CA ARG A 406 -13.15 18.07 -9.88
C ARG A 406 -14.21 18.71 -8.99
N GLN A 407 -14.74 19.84 -9.43
CA GLN A 407 -15.92 20.43 -8.80
C GLN A 407 -17.10 19.45 -8.78
N LEU A 408 -17.83 19.40 -7.70
CA LEU A 408 -19.00 18.54 -7.50
C LEU A 408 -18.71 17.04 -7.78
N SER A 409 -17.49 16.60 -7.51
CA SER A 409 -17.07 15.21 -7.67
C SER A 409 -16.73 14.57 -6.31
N ASN A 410 -16.65 13.26 -6.34
CA ASN A 410 -16.19 12.49 -5.19
C ASN A 410 -15.10 11.48 -5.60
N ASP A 411 -14.34 11.03 -4.62
CA ASP A 411 -13.41 9.92 -4.74
C ASP A 411 -13.53 9.03 -3.49
N THR A 412 -13.13 7.78 -3.63
CA THR A 412 -13.26 6.78 -2.57
C THR A 412 -11.90 6.14 -2.32
N SER A 413 -11.54 5.94 -1.05
CA SER A 413 -10.34 5.22 -0.65
C SER A 413 -10.43 3.73 -1.05
N ALA A 414 -9.31 3.03 -1.01
CA ALA A 414 -9.35 1.57 -0.92
C ALA A 414 -10.08 1.16 0.38
N GLU A 415 -10.66 -0.03 0.37
CA GLU A 415 -11.21 -0.64 1.58
C GLU A 415 -10.08 -0.87 2.59
N VAL A 416 -10.38 -0.59 3.84
CA VAL A 416 -9.55 -0.91 5.00
C VAL A 416 -10.42 -1.59 6.06
N TYR A 417 -9.80 -2.25 7.02
CA TYR A 417 -10.51 -2.90 8.11
C TYR A 417 -10.43 -2.03 9.37
N LEU A 418 -11.59 -1.72 9.94
CA LEU A 418 -11.74 -1.09 11.25
C LEU A 418 -12.18 -2.15 12.25
N LEU A 419 -11.31 -2.54 13.14
CA LEU A 419 -11.57 -3.51 14.19
C LEU A 419 -12.08 -2.79 15.43
N VAL A 420 -13.30 -3.08 15.83
CA VAL A 420 -13.94 -2.45 17.00
C VAL A 420 -14.16 -3.52 18.06
N GLY A 421 -13.38 -3.45 19.15
CA GLY A 421 -13.39 -4.43 20.23
C GLY A 421 -14.38 -4.17 21.37
N ALA A 422 -15.04 -2.99 21.36
CA ALA A 422 -16.09 -2.65 22.30
C ALA A 422 -17.01 -1.58 21.69
N ARG A 423 -18.31 -1.67 21.99
CA ARG A 423 -19.28 -0.68 21.53
C ARG A 423 -19.09 0.64 22.28
N PRO A 424 -19.00 1.77 21.59
CA PRO A 424 -19.02 3.09 22.22
C PRO A 424 -20.31 3.30 23.02
N SER A 425 -20.23 4.00 24.15
CA SER A 425 -21.40 4.23 25.04
C SER A 425 -22.56 4.96 24.37
N ASN A 426 -22.24 5.82 23.39
CA ASN A 426 -23.23 6.55 22.60
C ASN A 426 -23.66 5.82 21.30
N GLY A 427 -23.10 4.64 21.03
CA GLY A 427 -23.39 3.86 19.82
C GLY A 427 -22.81 4.42 18.53
N VAL A 428 -21.91 5.39 18.60
CA VAL A 428 -21.31 6.07 17.45
C VAL A 428 -19.82 6.23 17.66
N ILE A 429 -19.01 5.84 16.66
CA ILE A 429 -17.59 6.17 16.62
C ILE A 429 -17.45 7.57 16.04
N GLN A 430 -16.82 8.45 16.79
CA GLN A 430 -16.52 9.81 16.35
C GLN A 430 -15.06 9.90 15.95
N GLY A 431 -14.79 10.70 14.93
CA GLY A 431 -13.45 10.99 14.47
C GLY A 431 -13.34 12.40 13.94
N GLU A 432 -12.10 12.84 13.82
CA GLU A 432 -11.74 14.10 13.20
C GLU A 432 -11.01 13.82 11.88
N TRP A 433 -11.22 14.67 10.92
CA TRP A 433 -10.45 14.60 9.69
C TRP A 433 -9.79 15.93 9.37
N THR A 434 -8.64 15.83 8.73
CA THR A 434 -7.92 16.96 8.18
C THR A 434 -7.66 16.70 6.71
N ALA A 435 -7.80 17.71 5.86
CA ALA A 435 -7.46 17.62 4.45
C ALA A 435 -6.48 18.74 4.08
N THR A 436 -5.46 18.38 3.32
CA THR A 436 -4.54 19.30 2.67
C THR A 436 -4.80 19.32 1.18
N VAL A 437 -4.70 20.50 0.59
CA VAL A 437 -4.83 20.72 -0.84
C VAL A 437 -3.57 21.43 -1.31
N ARG A 438 -2.89 20.89 -2.31
CA ARG A 438 -1.55 21.35 -2.71
C ARG A 438 -1.46 22.86 -2.99
N ASP A 439 -2.47 23.43 -3.63
CA ASP A 439 -2.46 24.82 -4.09
C ASP A 439 -3.22 25.76 -3.16
N MET A 440 -3.44 25.35 -1.91
CA MET A 440 -4.15 26.11 -0.90
C MET A 440 -3.36 26.16 0.40
N ASP A 441 -3.30 27.34 1.02
CA ASP A 441 -2.65 27.51 2.32
C ASP A 441 -3.56 27.03 3.47
N GLY A 442 -3.00 26.26 4.40
CA GLY A 442 -3.68 25.74 5.58
C GLY A 442 -4.30 24.37 5.36
N VAL A 443 -5.20 24.01 6.24
CA VAL A 443 -5.89 22.71 6.25
C VAL A 443 -7.41 22.92 6.34
N VAL A 444 -8.15 22.00 5.73
CA VAL A 444 -9.60 21.87 5.95
C VAL A 444 -9.80 20.81 7.03
N THR A 445 -10.66 21.08 7.98
CA THR A 445 -10.96 20.13 9.08
C THR A 445 -12.45 19.87 9.17
N GLY A 446 -12.80 18.73 9.74
CA GLY A 446 -14.19 18.39 10.03
C GLY A 446 -14.27 17.13 10.88
N THR A 447 -15.49 16.65 11.09
CA THR A 447 -15.77 15.46 11.88
C THR A 447 -16.40 14.37 11.01
N VAL A 448 -16.17 13.11 11.39
CA VAL A 448 -16.86 11.94 10.84
C VAL A 448 -17.56 11.18 11.97
N GLU A 449 -18.66 10.57 11.63
CA GLU A 449 -19.41 9.72 12.53
C GLU A 449 -19.70 8.39 11.84
N LEU A 450 -19.52 7.29 12.58
CA LEU A 450 -19.80 5.95 12.12
C LEU A 450 -20.70 5.26 13.15
N PRO A 451 -21.96 5.02 12.85
CA PRO A 451 -22.87 4.29 13.73
C PRO A 451 -22.36 2.85 13.95
N VAL A 452 -22.52 2.35 15.17
CA VAL A 452 -22.12 0.99 15.56
C VAL A 452 -23.38 0.19 15.89
N SER A 453 -23.41 -1.07 15.43
CA SER A 453 -24.53 -1.99 15.67
C SER A 453 -24.84 -2.14 17.17
N GLU A 454 -26.10 -2.40 17.50
CA GLU A 454 -26.51 -2.57 18.89
C GLU A 454 -25.91 -3.83 19.50
N GLU A 455 -25.89 -4.92 18.74
CA GLU A 455 -25.39 -6.22 19.18
C GLU A 455 -24.01 -6.50 18.61
N PRO A 456 -23.12 -7.18 19.37
CA PRO A 456 -21.84 -7.65 18.85
C PRO A 456 -22.09 -8.76 17.82
N VAL A 457 -21.09 -8.97 16.96
CA VAL A 457 -21.03 -10.14 16.10
C VAL A 457 -20.98 -11.40 16.99
N ASP A 458 -21.75 -12.41 16.62
CA ASP A 458 -21.65 -13.72 17.26
C ASP A 458 -20.24 -14.29 17.05
N SER A 459 -19.44 -14.26 18.12
CA SER A 459 -18.05 -14.71 18.10
C SER A 459 -17.89 -16.22 18.24
N ASP A 460 -18.92 -16.96 18.62
CA ASP A 460 -18.84 -18.42 18.88
C ASP A 460 -18.41 -19.23 17.64
N PRO A 461 -18.96 -19.01 16.43
CA PRO A 461 -18.49 -19.70 15.23
C PRO A 461 -17.02 -19.41 14.91
N LEU A 462 -16.61 -18.15 15.03
CA LEU A 462 -15.25 -17.71 14.77
C LEU A 462 -14.25 -18.30 15.76
N LEU A 463 -14.61 -18.33 17.04
CA LEU A 463 -13.82 -18.98 18.09
C LEU A 463 -13.70 -20.48 17.87
N LYS A 464 -14.77 -21.15 17.43
CA LYS A 464 -14.72 -22.59 17.10
C LYS A 464 -13.79 -22.87 15.94
N ALA A 465 -13.79 -22.05 14.90
CA ALA A 465 -12.86 -22.20 13.77
C ALA A 465 -11.39 -22.11 14.22
N VAL A 466 -11.07 -21.21 15.16
CA VAL A 466 -9.71 -21.05 15.71
C VAL A 466 -9.32 -22.20 16.66
N THR A 467 -10.24 -22.61 17.54
CA THR A 467 -9.93 -23.57 18.62
C THR A 467 -10.06 -25.04 18.20
N ASN A 468 -10.71 -25.31 17.04
CA ASN A 468 -10.99 -26.69 16.58
C ASN A 468 -10.87 -26.81 15.04
N PRO A 469 -9.70 -26.50 14.44
CA PRO A 469 -9.53 -26.42 12.99
C PRO A 469 -9.70 -27.74 12.22
N GLU A 470 -9.72 -28.89 12.92
CA GLU A 470 -9.78 -30.21 12.26
C GLU A 470 -11.21 -30.64 11.83
N ARG A 471 -12.27 -29.91 12.22
CA ARG A 471 -13.66 -30.31 11.92
C ARG A 471 -14.22 -29.81 10.59
N ASP A 472 -13.63 -28.79 9.99
CA ASP A 472 -14.16 -28.20 8.75
C ASP A 472 -13.64 -28.86 7.46
N LEU A 473 -12.66 -29.77 7.56
CA LEU A 473 -12.18 -30.55 6.39
C LEU A 473 -13.10 -31.73 6.03
N ASP A 474 -14.02 -32.11 6.91
CA ASP A 474 -14.96 -33.23 6.69
C ASP A 474 -16.36 -32.79 6.22
N ALA A 475 -16.62 -31.50 6.08
CA ALA A 475 -17.95 -30.99 5.69
C ALA A 475 -18.14 -30.82 4.17
N ASP A 476 -17.06 -30.95 3.38
CA ASP A 476 -17.07 -30.83 1.91
C ASP A 476 -16.68 -32.12 1.18
N SER A 477 -16.87 -33.29 1.80
CA SER A 477 -16.66 -34.60 1.16
C SER A 477 -17.97 -35.37 0.95
#